data_b881a1616aa84f4c3bf8459c10587969
#
_entry.id   b881a1616aa84f4c3bf8459c10587969
#
_cell.length_a   1.000
_cell.length_b   1.000
_cell.length_c   1.000
_cell.angle_alpha   90.00
_cell.angle_beta   90.00
_cell.angle_gamma   90.00
#
_symmetry.space_group_name_H-M   'P 1'
#
loop_
_entity.id
_entity.type
_entity.pdbx_description
1 polymer ?
#
loop_
_entity_poly.entity_id
_entity_poly.type
_entity_poly.pdbx_seq_one_letter_code
_entity_poly.pdbx_strand_id
1 'polypeptide(L)' 'MLFRSMGYRIKECRKEKNMSQCELAEKSGVSRTIISGLENGTITTTTTDTLLKIAKALDTKVADIFFES' A
#
# COMPACT_ATOMS: atom_id res chain seq x y z
N MET A 1 21.43 -6.13 -12.52
CA MET A 1 20.64 -5.97 -13.05
C MET A 1 19.68 -5.59 -12.45
N LEU A 2 19.02 -5.31 -12.80
CA LEU A 2 17.99 -5.02 -12.25
C LEU A 2 16.90 -5.53 -12.81
N PHE A 3 15.91 -5.76 -12.11
CA PHE A 3 14.73 -6.20 -12.70
C PHE A 3 13.74 -5.13 -12.50
N ARG A 4 12.74 -5.18 -13.30
CA ARG A 4 11.66 -4.26 -13.21
C ARG A 4 10.54 -4.91 -12.53
N SER A 5 9.85 -4.17 -11.73
CA SER A 5 8.68 -4.71 -11.09
C SER A 5 7.70 -3.61 -10.85
N MET A 6 6.45 -3.97 -10.73
CA MET A 6 5.41 -3.06 -10.30
C MET A 6 5.26 -3.28 -8.83
N GLY A 7 5.18 -2.23 -8.10
CA GLY A 7 5.08 -2.33 -6.66
C GLY A 7 4.28 -1.22 -6.06
N TYR A 8 4.18 -1.29 -4.74
CA TYR A 8 3.43 -0.32 -3.99
C TYR A 8 4.30 0.22 -2.89
N ARG A 9 4.27 1.51 -2.71
CA ARG A 9 5.07 2.19 -1.69
C ARG A 9 4.27 2.38 -0.41
N ILE A 10 3.41 1.44 -0.12
CA ILE A 10 2.55 1.52 1.05
C ILE A 10 3.35 1.55 2.32
N LYS A 11 4.34 0.67 2.42
CA LYS A 11 5.16 0.59 3.62
C LYS A 11 5.92 1.89 3.87
N GLU A 12 6.47 2.47 2.81
CA GLU A 12 7.21 3.71 2.94
C GLU A 12 6.31 4.86 3.38
N CYS A 13 5.14 4.98 2.75
CA CYS A 13 4.19 6.01 3.12
C CYS A 13 3.70 5.83 4.54
N ARG A 14 3.46 4.58 4.92
CA ARG A 14 3.01 4.25 6.26
C ARG A 14 4.05 4.67 7.29
N LYS A 15 5.31 4.37 7.01
CA LYS A 15 6.39 4.71 7.93
C LYS A 15 6.57 6.22 8.07
N GLU A 16 6.38 6.94 6.99
CA GLU A 16 6.44 8.40 7.04
C GLU A 16 5.37 8.98 7.96
N LYS A 17 4.26 8.27 8.09
CA LYS A 17 3.18 8.70 8.97
C LYS A 17 3.25 8.05 10.34
N ASN A 18 4.30 7.29 10.61
CA ASN A 18 4.47 6.57 11.88
C ASN A 18 3.27 5.68 12.16
N MET A 19 2.82 4.98 11.14
CA MET A 19 1.61 4.18 11.20
C MET A 19 1.95 2.71 11.11
N SER A 20 1.37 1.88 11.96
CA SER A 20 1.56 0.44 11.89
C SER A 20 0.62 -0.15 10.84
N GLN A 21 0.86 -1.40 10.46
CA GLN A 21 -0.03 -2.09 9.54
C GLN A 21 -1.43 -2.22 10.12
N CYS A 22 -1.52 -2.44 11.42
CA CYS A 22 -2.81 -2.54 12.09
C CYS A 22 -3.57 -1.23 12.02
N GLU A 23 -2.87 -0.13 12.25
CA GLU A 23 -3.49 1.18 12.17
C GLU A 23 -3.99 1.46 10.76
N LEU A 24 -3.19 1.13 9.77
CA LEU A 24 -3.58 1.35 8.39
C LEU A 24 -4.79 0.50 8.04
N ALA A 25 -4.81 -0.75 8.52
CA ALA A 25 -5.94 -1.62 8.27
C ALA A 25 -7.22 -1.03 8.86
N GLU A 26 -7.14 -0.51 10.07
CA GLU A 26 -8.29 0.09 10.72
C GLU A 26 -8.76 1.34 9.99
N LYS A 27 -7.83 2.19 9.61
CA LYS A 27 -8.19 3.45 8.96
C LYS A 27 -8.70 3.26 7.56
N SER A 28 -8.15 2.30 6.84
CA SER A 28 -8.51 2.09 5.45
C SER A 28 -9.71 1.17 5.29
N GLY A 29 -9.97 0.33 6.28
CA GLY A 29 -11.00 -0.69 6.13
C GLY A 29 -10.54 -1.86 5.29
N VAL A 30 -9.24 -1.94 5.00
CA VAL A 30 -8.64 -3.02 4.22
C VAL A 30 -7.97 -3.97 5.19
N SER A 31 -8.11 -5.28 4.97
CA SER A 31 -7.56 -6.24 5.91
C SER A 31 -6.04 -6.14 5.97
N ARG A 32 -5.49 -6.43 7.15
CA ARG A 32 -4.06 -6.39 7.34
C ARG A 32 -3.34 -7.40 6.45
N THR A 33 -3.98 -8.53 6.19
CA THR A 33 -3.42 -9.54 5.31
C THR A 33 -3.19 -8.98 3.91
N ILE A 34 -4.14 -8.21 3.41
CA ILE A 34 -4.00 -7.61 2.09
C ILE A 34 -2.91 -6.56 2.12
N ILE A 35 -2.87 -5.73 3.15
CA ILE A 35 -1.85 -4.70 3.27
C ILE A 35 -0.47 -5.35 3.33
N SER A 36 -0.30 -6.37 4.15
CA SER A 36 0.96 -7.07 4.27
C SER A 36 1.37 -7.70 2.94
N GLY A 37 0.41 -8.31 2.24
CA GLY A 37 0.69 -8.93 0.95
C GLY A 37 1.13 -7.93 -0.09
N LEU A 38 0.52 -6.75 -0.08
CA LEU A 38 0.90 -5.69 -1.02
C LEU A 38 2.28 -5.15 -0.69
N GLU A 39 2.60 -5.04 0.59
CA GLU A 39 3.90 -4.52 1.00
C GLU A 39 5.04 -5.47 0.69
N ASN A 40 4.81 -6.77 0.88
CA ASN A 40 5.90 -7.73 0.68
C ASN A 40 5.90 -8.40 -0.71
N GLY A 41 4.97 -8.00 -1.57
CA GLY A 41 4.96 -8.50 -2.94
C GLY A 41 4.24 -9.81 -3.14
N THR A 42 3.64 -10.37 -2.09
CA THR A 42 2.88 -11.61 -2.22
C THR A 42 1.58 -11.36 -2.99
N ILE A 43 1.00 -10.17 -2.81
CA ILE A 43 -0.17 -9.77 -3.56
C ILE A 43 0.28 -8.67 -4.51
N THR A 44 0.20 -8.95 -5.81
CA THR A 44 0.65 -7.99 -6.81
C THR A 44 -0.49 -7.32 -7.55
N THR A 45 -1.71 -7.83 -7.37
CA THR A 45 -2.88 -7.28 -8.06
C THR A 45 -3.95 -6.98 -7.03
N THR A 46 -4.53 -5.81 -7.15
CA THR A 46 -5.61 -5.45 -6.24
C THR A 46 -6.54 -4.50 -6.99
N THR A 47 -7.69 -4.23 -6.41
CA THR A 47 -8.66 -3.36 -7.07
C THR A 47 -8.32 -1.91 -6.82
N THR A 48 -8.79 -1.06 -7.72
CA THR A 48 -8.63 0.38 -7.57
C THR A 48 -9.29 0.85 -6.27
N ASP A 49 -10.42 0.25 -5.94
CA ASP A 49 -11.13 0.62 -4.72
C ASP A 49 -10.26 0.40 -3.48
N THR A 50 -9.57 -0.75 -3.43
CA THR A 50 -8.67 -1.03 -2.32
C THR A 50 -7.54 -0.02 -2.25
N LEU A 51 -6.96 0.31 -3.41
CA LEU A 51 -5.88 1.29 -3.44
C LEU A 51 -6.35 2.68 -3.01
N LEU A 52 -7.56 3.05 -3.42
CA LEU A 52 -8.13 4.33 -3.01
C LEU A 52 -8.33 4.40 -1.50
N LYS A 53 -8.80 3.31 -0.91
CA LYS A 53 -9.00 3.27 0.52
C LYS A 53 -7.69 3.41 1.27
N ILE A 54 -6.66 2.73 0.80
CA ILE A 54 -5.34 2.81 1.42
C ILE A 54 -4.77 4.21 1.27
N ALA A 55 -4.85 4.77 0.07
CA ALA A 55 -4.31 6.11 -0.18
C ALA A 55 -4.99 7.15 0.69
N LYS A 56 -6.30 7.02 0.85
CA LYS A 56 -7.05 7.95 1.69
C LYS A 56 -6.60 7.85 3.13
N ALA A 57 -6.41 6.62 3.62
CA ALA A 57 -5.98 6.41 5.00
C ALA A 57 -4.58 6.95 5.22
N LEU A 58 -3.75 6.96 4.19
CA LEU A 58 -2.39 7.49 4.27
C LEU A 58 -2.33 8.97 3.93
N ASP A 59 -3.47 9.56 3.61
CA ASP A 59 -3.55 10.97 3.24
C ASP A 59 -2.65 11.27 2.05
N THR A 60 -2.73 10.43 1.04
CA THR A 60 -1.90 10.57 -0.14
C THR A 60 -2.71 10.14 -1.36
N LYS A 61 -2.12 10.24 -2.53
CA LYS A 61 -2.79 9.86 -3.76
C LYS A 61 -2.40 8.45 -4.15
N VAL A 62 -3.28 7.79 -4.90
CA VAL A 62 -2.98 6.44 -5.40
C VAL A 62 -1.66 6.45 -6.19
N ALA A 63 -1.43 7.51 -6.97
CA ALA A 63 -0.22 7.61 -7.76
C ALA A 63 1.05 7.62 -6.89
N ASP A 64 0.92 8.05 -5.63
CA ASP A 64 2.06 8.12 -4.74
C ASP A 64 2.40 6.78 -4.11
N ILE A 65 1.44 5.85 -4.06
CA ILE A 65 1.68 4.55 -3.46
C ILE A 65 1.89 3.46 -4.49
N PHE A 66 1.63 3.74 -5.76
CA PHE A 66 1.82 2.77 -6.83
C PHE A 66 2.97 3.24 -7.70
N PHE A 67 3.92 2.37 -7.96
CA PHE A 67 5.01 2.75 -8.83
C PHE A 67 5.41 1.58 -9.72
N GLU A 68 6.09 1.93 -10.81
CA GLU A 68 6.52 0.96 -11.75
C GLU A 68 7.99 1.24 -12.01
N SER A 69 8.83 0.29 -11.84
CA SER A 69 10.26 0.52 -12.03
C SER A 69 10.82 -0.31 -13.14
#